data_5d8c9645982f26ebf2185126d8487c7a
#
_entry.id   5d8c9645982f26ebf2185126d8487c7a
#
_cell.length_a   1.000
_cell.length_b   1.000
_cell.length_c   1.000
_cell.angle_alpha   90.00
_cell.angle_beta   90.00
_cell.angle_gamma   90.00
#
_symmetry.space_group_name_H-M   'P 1'
#
loop_
_entity.id
_entity.type
_entity.pdbx_description
1 polymer ?
#
loop_
_entity_poly.entity_id
_entity_poly.type
_entity_poly.pdbx_seq_one_letter_code
_entity_poly.pdbx_strand_id
1 'polypeptide(L)'
;QGYEYVLDKDELVRKAAVRAVELLGARPVQAGQYPVVIDQLLAGVFIHEAFGHLSEADFVYENPKARKMMPLGRRFGQDILNVYDDGSIPNLRGTTLYDDEGTPARRNWLIQNGVLVGRLHSRQTAAKMGETASGNARAVNYRFAPIVRMTNTAIDNGTATFEDMIKDIKLGIYACDAYGGETQLENFSFSSSYAYMIRDGRIAEMVKDVILAGNLFTTLGNIDMIGNDFKWLNT
;
A
#
# COMPACT_ATOMS: atom_id res chain seq x y z
N GLN A 1 -0.42 15.97 16.22
CA GLN A 1 1.05 15.86 16.37
C GLN A 1 1.61 17.25 16.51
N GLY A 2 2.45 17.50 17.52
CA GLY A 2 3.06 18.78 17.79
C GLY A 2 4.56 18.81 17.45
N TYR A 3 5.25 19.84 17.94
CA TYR A 3 6.68 20.06 17.70
C TYR A 3 7.55 18.88 18.15
N GLU A 4 7.14 18.18 19.21
CA GLU A 4 7.80 16.96 19.71
C GLU A 4 8.00 15.89 18.63
N TYR A 5 7.17 15.87 17.62
CA TYR A 5 7.26 14.87 16.53
C TYR A 5 8.50 15.08 15.63
N VAL A 6 9.03 16.30 15.55
CA VAL A 6 10.22 16.61 14.73
C VAL A 6 11.52 16.59 15.53
N LEU A 7 11.44 16.37 16.86
CA LEU A 7 12.62 16.22 17.69
C LEU A 7 13.25 14.83 17.51
N ASP A 8 14.52 14.72 17.88
CA ASP A 8 15.28 13.46 17.90
C ASP A 8 15.32 12.72 16.55
N LYS A 9 15.34 13.48 15.44
CA LYS A 9 15.44 12.93 14.07
C LYS A 9 16.87 12.85 13.52
N ASP A 10 17.88 13.20 14.28
CA ASP A 10 19.27 13.27 13.82
C ASP A 10 19.75 11.97 13.18
N GLU A 11 19.37 10.83 13.75
CA GLU A 11 19.73 9.52 13.20
C GLU A 11 19.04 9.25 11.86
N LEU A 12 17.78 9.66 11.69
CA LEU A 12 17.07 9.56 10.41
C LEU A 12 17.73 10.45 9.35
N VAL A 13 18.07 11.67 9.70
CA VAL A 13 18.76 12.61 8.81
C VAL A 13 20.13 12.07 8.42
N ARG A 14 20.89 11.54 9.37
CA ARG A 14 22.19 10.92 9.12
C ARG A 14 22.08 9.72 8.17
N LYS A 15 21.13 8.82 8.41
CA LYS A 15 20.86 7.68 7.52
C LYS A 15 20.48 8.12 6.11
N ALA A 16 19.64 9.15 5.97
CA ALA A 16 19.28 9.69 4.67
C ALA A 16 20.48 10.28 3.92
N ALA A 17 21.35 11.02 4.63
CA ALA A 17 22.55 11.60 4.05
C ALA A 17 23.56 10.52 3.59
N VAL A 18 23.81 9.49 4.43
CA VAL A 18 24.67 8.36 4.05
C VAL A 18 24.13 7.67 2.81
N ARG A 19 22.83 7.36 2.78
CA ARG A 19 22.17 6.73 1.64
C ARG A 19 22.29 7.57 0.36
N ALA A 20 22.12 8.88 0.46
CA ALA A 20 22.27 9.78 -0.67
C ALA A 20 23.70 9.72 -1.27
N VAL A 21 24.73 9.62 -0.42
CA VAL A 21 26.12 9.46 -0.86
C VAL A 21 26.34 8.10 -1.51
N GLU A 22 25.81 7.01 -0.92
CA GLU A 22 25.90 5.66 -1.49
C GLU A 22 25.25 5.57 -2.87
N LEU A 23 24.08 6.22 -3.05
CA LEU A 23 23.37 6.27 -4.32
C LEU A 23 24.17 6.93 -5.45
N LEU A 24 25.08 7.85 -5.17
CA LEU A 24 25.97 8.44 -6.19
C LEU A 24 26.83 7.37 -6.87
N GLY A 25 27.27 6.38 -6.10
CA GLY A 25 28.08 5.27 -6.60
C GLY A 25 27.25 4.07 -7.14
N ALA A 26 25.96 4.04 -6.88
CA ALA A 26 25.10 2.94 -7.28
C ALA A 26 24.89 2.91 -8.80
N ARG A 27 24.82 1.70 -9.36
CA ARG A 27 24.52 1.48 -10.79
C ARG A 27 23.01 1.34 -10.99
N PRO A 28 22.46 1.76 -12.14
CA PRO A 28 21.10 1.45 -12.51
C PRO A 28 20.86 -0.07 -12.50
N VAL A 29 19.65 -0.47 -12.06
CA VAL A 29 19.25 -1.87 -12.15
C VAL A 29 19.14 -2.30 -13.62
N GLN A 30 19.53 -3.52 -13.92
CA GLN A 30 19.25 -4.10 -15.23
C GLN A 30 17.76 -4.45 -15.32
N ALA A 31 17.07 -4.01 -16.38
CA ALA A 31 15.68 -4.33 -16.60
C ALA A 31 15.47 -5.86 -16.76
N GLY A 32 14.43 -6.39 -16.14
CA GLY A 32 14.14 -7.81 -16.18
C GLY A 32 12.97 -8.20 -15.28
N GLN A 33 12.71 -9.49 -15.17
CA GLN A 33 11.77 -10.05 -14.21
C GLN A 33 12.56 -10.63 -13.04
N TYR A 34 12.19 -10.22 -11.83
CA TYR A 34 12.86 -10.61 -10.60
C TYR A 34 11.84 -10.98 -9.53
N PRO A 35 12.16 -11.93 -8.63
CA PRO A 35 11.58 -11.93 -7.31
C PRO A 35 11.90 -10.59 -6.62
N VAL A 36 10.88 -9.95 -6.05
CA VAL A 36 11.04 -8.64 -5.41
C VAL A 36 10.51 -8.70 -3.99
N VAL A 37 11.34 -8.29 -3.05
CA VAL A 37 10.92 -7.97 -1.67
C VAL A 37 10.78 -6.45 -1.59
N ILE A 38 9.70 -5.97 -1.04
CA ILE A 38 9.47 -4.52 -0.83
C ILE A 38 9.43 -4.22 0.67
N ASP A 39 9.97 -3.07 1.07
CA ASP A 39 9.90 -2.65 2.46
C ASP A 39 8.51 -2.13 2.85
N GLN A 40 8.31 -1.84 4.13
CA GLN A 40 7.01 -1.42 4.67
C GLN A 40 6.49 -0.13 4.04
N LEU A 41 7.37 0.81 3.68
CA LEU A 41 6.95 2.08 3.08
C LEU A 41 6.48 1.86 1.64
N LEU A 42 7.25 1.14 0.84
CA LEU A 42 6.88 0.83 -0.53
C LEU A 42 5.65 -0.08 -0.58
N ALA A 43 5.50 -1.02 0.37
CA ALA A 43 4.30 -1.84 0.51
C ALA A 43 3.06 -1.01 0.84
N GLY A 44 3.19 -0.01 1.71
CA GLY A 44 2.13 0.93 2.04
C GLY A 44 1.69 1.76 0.83
N VAL A 45 2.65 2.31 0.09
CA VAL A 45 2.36 3.06 -1.15
C VAL A 45 1.75 2.14 -2.21
N PHE A 46 2.30 0.94 -2.40
CA PHE A 46 1.76 -0.03 -3.34
C PHE A 46 0.29 -0.36 -3.07
N ILE A 47 -0.04 -0.71 -1.82
CA ILE A 47 -1.43 -1.09 -1.52
C ILE A 47 -2.39 0.11 -1.57
N HIS A 48 -1.92 1.31 -1.23
CA HIS A 48 -2.69 2.54 -1.33
C HIS A 48 -3.03 2.87 -2.79
N GLU A 49 -2.01 3.03 -3.62
CA GLU A 49 -2.17 3.48 -5.00
C GLU A 49 -2.74 2.38 -5.91
N ALA A 50 -2.23 1.15 -5.79
CA ALA A 50 -2.61 0.08 -6.69
C ALA A 50 -4.00 -0.50 -6.39
N PHE A 51 -4.37 -0.63 -5.11
CA PHE A 51 -5.62 -1.30 -4.72
C PHE A 51 -6.58 -0.41 -3.93
N GLY A 52 -6.07 0.46 -3.07
CA GLY A 52 -6.88 1.30 -2.19
C GLY A 52 -7.84 2.18 -2.97
N HIS A 53 -7.39 2.89 -4.00
CA HIS A 53 -8.24 3.70 -4.86
C HIS A 53 -9.26 2.88 -5.66
N LEU A 54 -8.94 1.64 -6.04
CA LEU A 54 -9.90 0.73 -6.66
C LEU A 54 -10.97 0.24 -5.67
N SER A 55 -10.75 0.38 -4.37
CA SER A 55 -11.71 0.00 -3.33
C SER A 55 -12.70 1.13 -3.00
N GLU A 56 -12.50 2.34 -3.53
CA GLU A 56 -13.41 3.48 -3.36
C GLU A 56 -14.69 3.24 -4.17
N ALA A 57 -15.83 3.12 -3.50
CA ALA A 57 -17.07 2.64 -4.10
C ALA A 57 -17.69 3.60 -5.12
N ASP A 58 -17.42 4.90 -5.03
CA ASP A 58 -17.84 5.88 -6.05
C ASP A 58 -17.16 5.59 -7.39
N PHE A 59 -15.84 5.34 -7.40
CA PHE A 59 -15.13 4.93 -8.60
C PHE A 59 -15.65 3.60 -9.17
N VAL A 60 -15.90 2.60 -8.31
CA VAL A 60 -16.46 1.30 -8.74
C VAL A 60 -17.88 1.46 -9.29
N TYR A 61 -18.70 2.31 -8.65
CA TYR A 61 -20.07 2.54 -9.07
C TYR A 61 -20.15 3.25 -10.43
N GLU A 62 -19.33 4.27 -10.63
CA GLU A 62 -19.37 5.11 -11.84
C GLU A 62 -18.65 4.49 -13.04
N ASN A 63 -17.69 3.59 -12.80
CA ASN A 63 -16.89 2.99 -13.86
C ASN A 63 -17.33 1.53 -14.15
N PRO A 64 -17.97 1.23 -15.31
CA PRO A 64 -18.39 -0.13 -15.64
C PRO A 64 -17.24 -1.15 -15.73
N LYS A 65 -16.02 -0.72 -16.09
CA LYS A 65 -14.85 -1.61 -16.12
C LYS A 65 -14.41 -1.94 -14.69
N ALA A 66 -14.29 -0.94 -13.81
CA ALA A 66 -13.96 -1.14 -12.40
C ALA A 66 -15.00 -2.07 -11.75
N ARG A 67 -16.28 -1.90 -12.01
CA ARG A 67 -17.35 -2.77 -11.50
C ARG A 67 -17.16 -4.24 -11.90
N LYS A 68 -16.74 -4.50 -13.13
CA LYS A 68 -16.45 -5.87 -13.60
C LYS A 68 -15.17 -6.44 -12.98
N MET A 69 -14.21 -5.60 -12.68
CA MET A 69 -12.93 -5.98 -12.09
C MET A 69 -13.04 -6.26 -10.59
N MET A 70 -13.95 -5.58 -9.89
CA MET A 70 -14.06 -5.55 -8.43
C MET A 70 -15.38 -6.18 -7.89
N PRO A 71 -15.83 -7.37 -8.35
CA PRO A 71 -16.98 -8.02 -7.75
C PRO A 71 -16.62 -8.60 -6.38
N LEU A 72 -17.45 -8.37 -5.36
CA LEU A 72 -17.29 -9.02 -4.04
C LEU A 72 -17.27 -10.55 -4.23
N GLY A 73 -16.45 -11.22 -3.43
CA GLY A 73 -16.21 -12.66 -3.51
C GLY A 73 -15.14 -13.09 -4.53
N ARG A 74 -14.61 -12.16 -5.35
CA ARG A 74 -13.51 -12.47 -6.26
C ARG A 74 -12.20 -12.65 -5.49
N ARG A 75 -11.46 -13.69 -5.85
CA ARG A 75 -10.11 -13.92 -5.33
C ARG A 75 -9.09 -13.05 -6.07
N PHE A 76 -8.27 -12.32 -5.30
CA PHE A 76 -7.17 -11.48 -5.79
C PHE A 76 -5.79 -11.95 -5.37
N GLY A 77 -5.70 -12.75 -4.30
CA GLY A 77 -4.43 -13.20 -3.76
C GLY A 77 -4.52 -14.56 -3.10
N GLN A 78 -3.40 -14.99 -2.53
CA GLN A 78 -3.32 -16.18 -1.70
C GLN A 78 -3.99 -15.93 -0.33
N ASP A 79 -4.24 -16.99 0.44
CA ASP A 79 -4.91 -16.91 1.75
C ASP A 79 -4.15 -16.05 2.79
N ILE A 80 -2.86 -15.83 2.58
CA ILE A 80 -2.05 -14.94 3.42
C ILE A 80 -2.37 -13.47 3.24
N LEU A 81 -2.98 -13.07 2.10
CA LEU A 81 -3.22 -11.67 1.78
C LEU A 81 -4.48 -11.17 2.49
N ASN A 82 -4.28 -10.27 3.43
CA ASN A 82 -5.33 -9.54 4.13
C ASN A 82 -5.07 -8.05 4.01
N VAL A 83 -6.08 -7.28 3.60
CA VAL A 83 -5.99 -5.83 3.40
C VAL A 83 -7.17 -5.16 4.09
N TYR A 84 -6.91 -4.09 4.81
CA TYR A 84 -7.94 -3.31 5.48
C TYR A 84 -7.67 -1.81 5.40
N ASP A 85 -8.70 -1.02 5.65
CA ASP A 85 -8.64 0.41 5.89
C ASP A 85 -9.24 0.71 7.26
N ASP A 86 -8.55 1.47 8.11
CA ASP A 86 -8.97 1.68 9.49
C ASP A 86 -8.73 3.12 9.97
N GLY A 87 -9.81 3.91 9.96
CA GLY A 87 -9.79 5.29 10.48
C GLY A 87 -9.81 5.39 12.00
N SER A 88 -10.10 4.30 12.73
CA SER A 88 -10.24 4.31 14.18
C SER A 88 -8.91 4.20 14.94
N ILE A 89 -7.80 3.88 14.26
CA ILE A 89 -6.48 3.75 14.89
C ILE A 89 -5.99 5.12 15.34
N PRO A 90 -5.68 5.32 16.63
CA PRO A 90 -5.32 6.65 17.14
C PRO A 90 -3.94 7.12 16.62
N ASN A 91 -3.79 8.45 16.51
CA ASN A 91 -2.52 9.12 16.21
C ASN A 91 -1.91 8.84 14.83
N LEU A 92 -2.64 8.27 13.89
CA LEU A 92 -2.23 8.16 12.50
C LEU A 92 -2.78 9.32 11.66
N ARG A 93 -2.27 9.49 10.45
CA ARG A 93 -2.67 10.60 9.57
C ARG A 93 -4.13 10.53 9.13
N GLY A 94 -4.64 9.32 8.87
CA GLY A 94 -6.03 9.09 8.49
C GLY A 94 -6.99 8.89 9.67
N THR A 95 -6.56 9.15 10.90
CA THR A 95 -7.39 8.96 12.08
C THR A 95 -8.54 9.95 12.13
N THR A 96 -9.76 9.44 12.31
CA THR A 96 -10.95 10.23 12.58
C THR A 96 -11.90 9.45 13.49
N LEU A 97 -12.75 10.15 14.24
CA LEU A 97 -13.81 9.50 15.02
C LEU A 97 -15.05 9.23 14.17
N TYR A 98 -15.32 10.15 13.28
CA TYR A 98 -16.45 10.10 12.34
C TYR A 98 -15.96 10.66 10.99
N ASP A 99 -16.52 10.13 9.92
CA ASP A 99 -16.33 10.75 8.61
C ASP A 99 -17.16 12.05 8.46
N ASP A 100 -17.03 12.74 7.34
CA ASP A 100 -17.71 14.02 7.10
C ASP A 100 -19.24 13.89 6.88
N GLU A 101 -19.77 12.66 6.88
CA GLU A 101 -21.20 12.36 6.87
C GLU A 101 -21.71 11.88 8.25
N GLY A 102 -20.86 11.86 9.29
CA GLY A 102 -21.18 11.43 10.64
C GLY A 102 -21.21 9.91 10.83
N THR A 103 -20.66 9.14 9.89
CA THR A 103 -20.50 7.68 10.04
C THR A 103 -19.28 7.39 10.92
N PRO A 104 -19.40 6.55 11.98
CA PRO A 104 -18.25 6.22 12.83
C PRO A 104 -17.13 5.55 12.03
N ALA A 105 -15.89 5.98 12.28
CA ALA A 105 -14.72 5.32 11.76
C ALA A 105 -14.55 3.93 12.38
N ARG A 106 -14.11 2.98 11.57
CA ARG A 106 -13.87 1.60 11.99
C ARG A 106 -12.91 0.91 11.04
N ARG A 107 -12.48 -0.31 11.42
CA ARG A 107 -11.78 -1.19 10.50
C ARG A 107 -12.73 -1.76 9.47
N ASN A 108 -12.40 -1.58 8.20
CA ASN A 108 -13.11 -2.12 7.06
C ASN A 108 -12.19 -3.10 6.33
N TRP A 109 -12.53 -4.38 6.36
CA TRP A 109 -11.80 -5.38 5.59
C TRP A 109 -12.12 -5.22 4.11
N LEU A 110 -11.09 -5.13 3.30
CA LEU A 110 -11.17 -5.04 1.84
C LEU A 110 -10.89 -6.42 1.22
N ILE A 111 -9.78 -7.02 1.62
CA ILE A 111 -9.42 -8.40 1.27
C ILE A 111 -9.26 -9.21 2.55
N GLN A 112 -9.85 -10.37 2.61
CA GLN A 112 -9.60 -11.38 3.65
C GLN A 112 -9.30 -12.72 3.00
N ASN A 113 -8.22 -13.36 3.43
CA ASN A 113 -7.76 -14.64 2.88
C ASN A 113 -7.71 -14.62 1.34
N GLY A 114 -7.19 -13.53 0.77
CA GLY A 114 -7.08 -13.33 -0.67
C GLY A 114 -8.37 -13.00 -1.40
N VAL A 115 -9.50 -12.91 -0.73
CA VAL A 115 -10.83 -12.66 -1.34
C VAL A 115 -11.29 -11.24 -1.06
N LEU A 116 -11.81 -10.55 -2.08
CA LEU A 116 -12.44 -9.22 -1.92
C LEU A 116 -13.75 -9.37 -1.13
N VAL A 117 -13.80 -8.78 0.07
CA VAL A 117 -14.94 -8.88 0.98
C VAL A 117 -15.65 -7.56 1.24
N GLY A 118 -15.05 -6.44 0.87
CA GLY A 118 -15.62 -5.11 1.14
C GLY A 118 -15.08 -4.02 0.23
N ARG A 119 -15.66 -2.85 0.37
CA ARG A 119 -15.30 -1.59 -0.27
C ARG A 119 -15.37 -0.46 0.73
N LEU A 120 -14.81 0.67 0.37
CA LEU A 120 -14.95 1.92 1.11
C LEU A 120 -16.18 2.67 0.60
N HIS A 121 -17.03 3.11 1.52
CA HIS A 121 -18.32 3.71 1.18
C HIS A 121 -18.57 5.04 1.88
N SER A 122 -19.17 5.98 1.16
CA SER A 122 -20.02 7.02 1.70
C SER A 122 -21.43 6.47 1.96
N ARG A 123 -22.30 7.23 2.62
CA ARG A 123 -23.73 6.89 2.77
C ARG A 123 -24.41 6.78 1.41
N GLN A 124 -24.04 7.65 0.46
CA GLN A 124 -24.62 7.64 -0.88
C GLN A 124 -24.26 6.38 -1.66
N THR A 125 -22.97 6.01 -1.69
CA THR A 125 -22.53 4.83 -2.44
C THR A 125 -23.01 3.55 -1.78
N ALA A 126 -23.06 3.49 -0.46
CA ALA A 126 -23.62 2.36 0.28
C ALA A 126 -25.10 2.13 -0.11
N ALA A 127 -25.91 3.18 -0.11
CA ALA A 127 -27.32 3.09 -0.50
C ALA A 127 -27.48 2.66 -1.98
N LYS A 128 -26.68 3.21 -2.89
CA LYS A 128 -26.75 2.89 -4.33
C LYS A 128 -26.33 1.44 -4.64
N MET A 129 -25.43 0.85 -3.86
CA MET A 129 -24.89 -0.48 -4.07
C MET A 129 -25.50 -1.55 -3.18
N GLY A 130 -26.37 -1.17 -2.23
CA GLY A 130 -26.96 -2.08 -1.25
C GLY A 130 -25.94 -2.62 -0.25
N GLU A 131 -24.90 -1.84 0.03
CA GLU A 131 -23.81 -2.17 0.95
C GLU A 131 -23.86 -1.27 2.19
N THR A 132 -22.94 -1.39 3.14
CA THR A 132 -22.94 -0.63 4.41
C THR A 132 -21.94 0.52 4.34
N ALA A 133 -22.32 1.71 4.78
CA ALA A 133 -21.41 2.85 4.90
C ALA A 133 -20.21 2.49 5.82
N SER A 134 -19.01 2.86 5.41
CA SER A 134 -17.77 2.39 6.03
C SER A 134 -17.06 3.44 6.90
N GLY A 135 -17.53 4.71 6.90
CA GLY A 135 -16.88 5.80 7.59
C GLY A 135 -15.71 6.41 6.79
N ASN A 136 -15.86 6.43 5.48
CA ASN A 136 -14.82 6.88 4.55
C ASN A 136 -15.22 8.08 3.70
N ALA A 137 -16.30 8.77 4.04
CA ALA A 137 -16.72 9.97 3.34
C ALA A 137 -15.86 11.17 3.77
N ARG A 138 -15.15 11.82 2.84
CA ARG A 138 -14.28 12.95 3.14
C ARG A 138 -14.43 14.06 2.10
N ALA A 139 -14.62 15.28 2.58
CA ALA A 139 -14.63 16.50 1.76
C ALA A 139 -13.25 17.16 1.77
N VAL A 140 -12.89 17.83 0.69
CA VAL A 140 -11.68 18.66 0.65
C VAL A 140 -11.79 19.79 1.66
N ASN A 141 -12.98 20.42 1.74
CA ASN A 141 -13.36 21.41 2.75
C ASN A 141 -14.89 21.60 2.73
N TYR A 142 -15.40 22.47 3.58
CA TYR A 142 -16.84 22.71 3.75
C TYR A 142 -17.63 23.13 2.49
N ARG A 143 -16.94 23.47 1.39
CA ARG A 143 -17.59 23.89 0.13
C ARG A 143 -17.88 22.73 -0.82
N PHE A 144 -17.38 21.53 -0.51
CA PHE A 144 -17.48 20.37 -1.40
C PHE A 144 -18.26 19.25 -0.71
N ALA A 145 -19.01 18.52 -1.50
CA ALA A 145 -19.63 17.28 -1.03
C ALA A 145 -18.56 16.25 -0.68
N PRO A 146 -18.74 15.46 0.38
CA PRO A 146 -17.86 14.34 0.68
C PRO A 146 -17.84 13.31 -0.46
N ILE A 147 -16.68 12.78 -0.73
CA ILE A 147 -16.46 11.64 -1.64
C ILE A 147 -15.81 10.51 -0.86
N VAL A 148 -15.81 9.31 -1.42
CA VAL A 148 -15.15 8.17 -0.76
C VAL A 148 -13.63 8.36 -0.77
N ARG A 149 -12.99 8.18 0.39
CA ARG A 149 -11.53 8.25 0.55
C ARG A 149 -11.03 7.23 1.57
N MET A 150 -9.84 6.73 1.30
CA MET A 150 -9.09 5.93 2.27
C MET A 150 -8.78 6.71 3.55
N THR A 151 -8.65 5.99 4.65
CA THR A 151 -8.12 6.49 5.94
C THR A 151 -6.70 5.95 6.17
N ASN A 152 -6.55 4.85 6.87
CA ASN A 152 -5.26 4.20 7.06
C ASN A 152 -5.31 2.80 6.44
N THR A 153 -4.91 2.70 5.17
CA THR A 153 -4.93 1.45 4.41
C THR A 153 -3.65 0.65 4.63
N ALA A 154 -3.78 -0.65 4.87
CA ALA A 154 -2.64 -1.51 5.14
C ALA A 154 -2.84 -2.95 4.64
N ILE A 155 -1.73 -3.60 4.30
CA ILE A 155 -1.62 -5.06 4.28
C ILE A 155 -1.43 -5.49 5.73
N ASP A 156 -2.23 -6.47 6.20
CA ASP A 156 -2.11 -6.98 7.57
C ASP A 156 -0.79 -7.72 7.77
N ASN A 157 -0.36 -7.80 9.04
CA ASN A 157 0.90 -8.42 9.40
C ASN A 157 0.91 -9.91 9.03
N GLY A 158 2.00 -10.36 8.43
CA GLY A 158 2.22 -11.77 8.11
C GLY A 158 3.04 -12.48 9.19
N THR A 159 3.66 -13.58 8.79
CA THR A 159 4.46 -14.44 9.70
C THR A 159 5.91 -14.64 9.27
N ALA A 160 6.26 -14.25 8.03
CA ALA A 160 7.61 -14.45 7.50
C ALA A 160 8.61 -13.47 8.13
N THR A 161 9.80 -13.94 8.44
CA THR A 161 10.92 -13.05 8.74
C THR A 161 11.52 -12.51 7.45
N PHE A 162 12.28 -11.43 7.53
CA PHE A 162 12.99 -10.91 6.36
C PHE A 162 13.95 -11.95 5.78
N GLU A 163 14.64 -12.67 6.64
CA GLU A 163 15.54 -13.76 6.27
C GLU A 163 14.80 -14.88 5.52
N ASP A 164 13.59 -15.24 5.96
CA ASP A 164 12.76 -16.24 5.26
C ASP A 164 12.39 -15.78 3.85
N MET A 165 12.12 -14.50 3.67
CA MET A 165 11.76 -13.96 2.36
C MET A 165 12.89 -14.01 1.36
N ILE A 166 14.15 -13.83 1.79
CA ILE A 166 15.28 -13.70 0.88
C ILE A 166 16.09 -14.98 0.69
N LYS A 167 16.08 -15.92 1.65
CA LYS A 167 16.99 -17.07 1.73
C LYS A 167 17.06 -17.94 0.47
N ASP A 168 15.94 -18.09 -0.24
CA ASP A 168 15.84 -18.96 -1.42
C ASP A 168 15.95 -18.16 -2.75
N ILE A 169 16.14 -16.86 -2.67
CA ILE A 169 16.27 -15.99 -3.85
C ILE A 169 17.72 -16.02 -4.34
N LYS A 170 17.97 -16.64 -5.49
CA LYS A 170 19.29 -16.64 -6.14
C LYS A 170 19.66 -15.27 -6.71
N LEU A 171 18.73 -14.63 -7.39
CA LEU A 171 18.86 -13.29 -7.94
C LEU A 171 17.51 -12.58 -7.82
N GLY A 172 17.48 -11.49 -7.08
CA GLY A 172 16.27 -10.69 -6.83
C GLY A 172 16.58 -9.27 -6.44
N ILE A 173 15.56 -8.53 -6.04
CA ILE A 173 15.64 -7.13 -5.66
C ILE A 173 14.94 -6.92 -4.32
N TYR A 174 15.60 -6.21 -3.42
CA TYR A 174 14.98 -5.61 -2.24
C TYR A 174 14.78 -4.13 -2.50
N ALA A 175 13.55 -3.73 -2.81
CA ALA A 175 13.19 -2.36 -3.14
C ALA A 175 12.68 -1.64 -1.89
N CYS A 176 13.23 -0.45 -1.65
CA CYS A 176 13.01 0.29 -0.42
C CYS A 176 12.53 1.70 -0.70
N ASP A 177 11.64 2.17 0.19
CA ASP A 177 11.10 3.52 0.15
C ASP A 177 10.40 3.82 -1.20
N ALA A 178 9.73 4.95 -1.35
CA ALA A 178 8.99 5.29 -2.55
C ALA A 178 9.17 6.76 -2.91
N TYR A 179 9.40 7.03 -4.18
CA TYR A 179 9.26 8.38 -4.73
C TYR A 179 7.83 8.69 -5.15
N GLY A 180 7.05 7.66 -5.43
CA GLY A 180 5.68 7.74 -5.88
C GLY A 180 5.39 6.67 -6.92
N GLY A 181 4.19 6.72 -7.46
CA GLY A 181 3.72 5.80 -8.46
C GLY A 181 2.36 6.23 -8.99
N GLU A 182 1.92 5.52 -9.98
CA GLU A 182 0.60 5.71 -10.56
C GLU A 182 -0.03 4.36 -10.88
N THR A 183 -1.35 4.34 -10.84
CA THR A 183 -2.13 3.19 -11.26
C THR A 183 -3.16 3.63 -12.28
N GLN A 184 -3.21 2.93 -13.39
CA GLN A 184 -4.18 3.14 -14.44
C GLN A 184 -5.03 1.88 -14.60
N LEU A 185 -6.14 1.83 -13.86
CA LEU A 185 -6.99 0.65 -13.68
C LEU A 185 -6.20 -0.53 -13.07
N GLU A 186 -5.82 -1.49 -13.89
CA GLU A 186 -5.12 -2.70 -13.47
C GLU A 186 -3.59 -2.63 -13.65
N ASN A 187 -3.08 -1.60 -14.29
CA ASN A 187 -1.64 -1.45 -14.51
C ASN A 187 -1.07 -0.42 -13.56
N PHE A 188 0.06 -0.72 -12.97
CA PHE A 188 0.76 0.16 -12.05
C PHE A 188 2.23 0.36 -12.44
N SER A 189 2.78 1.47 -11.96
CA SER A 189 4.20 1.79 -12.02
C SER A 189 4.61 2.51 -10.74
N PHE A 190 5.57 1.98 -9.98
CA PHE A 190 6.08 2.56 -8.74
C PHE A 190 7.59 2.66 -8.76
N SER A 191 8.12 3.78 -8.31
CA SER A 191 9.56 4.00 -8.21
C SER A 191 10.01 3.87 -6.75
N SER A 192 10.97 2.98 -6.49
CA SER A 192 11.64 2.94 -5.19
C SER A 192 12.68 4.04 -5.08
N SER A 193 12.91 4.56 -3.88
CA SER A 193 13.94 5.57 -3.64
C SER A 193 15.34 4.98 -3.77
N TYR A 194 15.51 3.72 -3.38
CA TYR A 194 16.74 2.93 -3.50
C TYR A 194 16.41 1.45 -3.45
N ALA A 195 17.34 0.61 -3.85
CA ALA A 195 17.18 -0.83 -3.75
C ALA A 195 18.53 -1.53 -3.58
N TYR A 196 18.45 -2.80 -3.21
CA TYR A 196 19.60 -3.68 -3.16
C TYR A 196 19.34 -4.91 -4.03
N MET A 197 20.38 -5.42 -4.65
CA MET A 197 20.30 -6.76 -5.22
C MET A 197 20.25 -7.79 -4.11
N ILE A 198 19.48 -8.86 -4.34
CA ILE A 198 19.53 -10.07 -3.54
C ILE A 198 20.31 -11.09 -4.36
N ARG A 199 21.38 -11.66 -3.79
CA ARG A 199 22.19 -12.71 -4.40
C ARG A 199 22.39 -13.86 -3.44
N ASP A 200 21.99 -15.05 -3.87
CA ASP A 200 22.11 -16.29 -3.08
C ASP A 200 21.62 -16.13 -1.62
N GLY A 201 20.43 -15.58 -1.47
CA GLY A 201 19.79 -15.39 -0.17
C GLY A 201 20.35 -14.27 0.70
N ARG A 202 21.12 -13.33 0.13
CA ARG A 202 21.77 -12.25 0.88
C ARG A 202 21.60 -10.91 0.19
N ILE A 203 21.52 -9.85 0.99
CA ILE A 203 21.61 -8.48 0.49
C ILE A 203 23.02 -8.23 -0.06
N ALA A 204 23.08 -7.71 -1.26
CA ALA A 204 24.31 -7.44 -2.00
C ALA A 204 24.43 -5.93 -2.32
N GLU A 205 24.91 -5.60 -3.52
CA GLU A 205 25.14 -4.20 -3.91
C GLU A 205 23.88 -3.34 -4.00
N MET A 206 24.03 -2.06 -3.66
CA MET A 206 22.98 -1.07 -3.89
C MET A 206 22.82 -0.80 -5.39
N VAL A 207 21.56 -0.68 -5.82
CA VAL A 207 21.16 -0.29 -7.17
C VAL A 207 20.17 0.88 -7.11
N LYS A 208 20.08 1.63 -8.20
CA LYS A 208 19.19 2.78 -8.34
C LYS A 208 18.29 2.65 -9.58
N ASP A 209 17.39 3.63 -9.74
CA ASP A 209 16.47 3.74 -10.88
C ASP A 209 15.55 2.50 -10.99
N VAL A 210 15.14 1.96 -9.84
CA VAL A 210 14.27 0.80 -9.80
C VAL A 210 12.81 1.25 -9.93
N ILE A 211 12.19 0.82 -11.02
CA ILE A 211 10.77 0.99 -11.29
C ILE A 211 10.11 -0.39 -11.31
N LEU A 212 9.14 -0.59 -10.44
CA LEU A 212 8.29 -1.76 -10.40
C LEU A 212 7.05 -1.50 -11.24
N ALA A 213 6.82 -2.27 -12.28
CA ALA A 213 5.65 -2.13 -13.13
C ALA A 213 4.98 -3.48 -13.39
N GLY A 214 3.65 -3.49 -13.49
CA GLY A 214 2.93 -4.74 -13.71
C GLY A 214 1.42 -4.57 -13.74
N ASN A 215 0.75 -5.72 -13.83
CA ASN A 215 -0.69 -5.82 -13.64
C ASN A 215 -0.99 -6.10 -12.17
N LEU A 216 -1.83 -5.28 -11.55
CA LEU A 216 -2.18 -5.35 -10.14
C LEU A 216 -2.67 -6.74 -9.71
N PHE A 217 -3.63 -7.29 -10.44
CA PHE A 217 -4.26 -8.57 -10.04
C PHE A 217 -3.31 -9.75 -10.16
N THR A 218 -2.45 -9.74 -11.18
CA THR A 218 -1.38 -10.71 -11.32
C THR A 218 -0.37 -10.58 -10.17
N THR A 219 -0.01 -9.36 -9.83
CA THR A 219 0.96 -9.09 -8.75
C THR A 219 0.40 -9.50 -7.39
N LEU A 220 -0.85 -9.13 -7.06
CA LEU A 220 -1.50 -9.56 -5.82
C LEU A 220 -1.59 -11.09 -5.72
N GLY A 221 -1.89 -11.77 -6.85
CA GLY A 221 -1.93 -13.23 -6.92
C GLY A 221 -0.58 -13.91 -6.71
N ASN A 222 0.50 -13.21 -7.00
CA ASN A 222 1.88 -13.72 -6.88
C ASN A 222 2.54 -13.36 -5.53
N ILE A 223 1.85 -12.67 -4.63
CA ILE A 223 2.39 -12.44 -3.27
C ILE A 223 2.39 -13.79 -2.54
N ASP A 224 3.56 -14.29 -2.24
CA ASP A 224 3.80 -15.59 -1.61
C ASP A 224 4.27 -15.49 -0.15
N MET A 225 4.75 -14.31 0.28
CA MET A 225 5.15 -14.05 1.66
C MET A 225 4.74 -12.64 2.10
N ILE A 226 4.39 -12.50 3.38
CA ILE A 226 4.14 -11.22 4.06
C ILE A 226 4.90 -11.23 5.37
N GLY A 227 5.64 -10.14 5.62
CA GLY A 227 6.50 -9.98 6.78
C GLY A 227 5.74 -9.87 8.11
N ASN A 228 6.45 -10.19 9.19
CA ASN A 228 6.00 -10.08 10.57
C ASN A 228 6.45 -8.77 11.25
N ASP A 229 6.98 -7.84 10.47
CA ASP A 229 7.61 -6.60 10.92
C ASP A 229 6.79 -5.34 10.55
N PHE A 230 5.47 -5.45 10.58
CA PHE A 230 4.52 -4.38 10.28
C PHE A 230 4.83 -3.08 11.04
N LYS A 231 4.71 -1.96 10.33
CA LYS A 231 4.86 -0.62 10.90
C LYS A 231 3.84 0.34 10.32
N TRP A 232 3.25 1.17 11.18
CA TRP A 232 2.56 2.36 10.72
C TRP A 232 3.58 3.44 10.39
N LEU A 233 3.48 3.98 9.18
CA LEU A 233 4.32 5.06 8.71
C LEU A 233 3.48 6.34 8.68
N ASN A 234 3.86 7.29 9.50
CA ASN A 234 3.28 8.64 9.49
C ASN A 234 4.10 9.50 8.50
N THR A 235 3.80 9.34 7.22
CA THR A 235 4.43 10.13 6.14
C THR A 235 3.64 11.42 5.85
#